data_e3d4b195f00cf0cabda16eb90803bda6
#
_entry.id   e3d4b195f00cf0cabda16eb90803bda6
#
_cell.length_a   1.000
_cell.length_b   1.000
_cell.length_c   1.000
_cell.angle_alpha   90.00
_cell.angle_beta   90.00
_cell.angle_gamma   90.00
#
_symmetry.space_group_name_H-M   'P 1'
#
loop_
_entity.id
_entity.type
_entity.pdbx_description
1 polymer ?
#
loop_
_entity_poly.entity_id
_entity_poly.type
_entity_poly.pdbx_seq_one_letter_code
_entity_poly.pdbx_strand_id
1 'polypeptide(L)'
;METLIEKTSAFIRLYDDKTGLWKVIKQDREALKSLNVIEEALMKLGLSKNETKVYLFLARVGEKKASEISEALSLHRTETYRILRDLEKRGLVSSVFEKPLKFIATPFERAIDILIETKKLKLKMLEQKKEKLLDAWLLIPRPEFEVEKKEVFQILEGDEQIDLKANEILSRTEEEICIFLTENDVGRLYHSGFLDKLEELSRKGTSVKLLASKSPKSIFFMEKMNFQHAEHRIVEVDDIPFLMISDREELLFLLKRNGNKTLNEKKRKNRTTALWTNYEILTKTLYKLFTKLWDSSCKEKIKVKVK
;
A
#
# COMPACT_ATOMS: atom_id res chain seq x y z
N MET A 1 7.33 31.63 1.56
CA MET A 1 6.18 30.80 2.00
C MET A 1 5.01 30.86 1.00
N GLU A 2 5.08 31.64 -0.06
CA GLU A 2 4.03 31.80 -1.10
C GLU A 2 4.09 30.78 -2.25
N THR A 3 5.20 30.15 -2.51
CA THR A 3 5.40 29.29 -3.69
C THR A 3 4.84 27.86 -3.59
N LEU A 4 4.39 27.40 -2.42
CA LEU A 4 3.77 26.07 -2.26
C LEU A 4 2.24 26.09 -2.37
N ILE A 5 1.63 27.25 -2.17
CA ILE A 5 0.16 27.44 -2.23
C ILE A 5 -0.30 27.54 -3.69
N GLU A 6 0.51 28.10 -4.60
CA GLU A 6 0.15 28.27 -6.01
C GLU A 6 0.06 26.96 -6.82
N LYS A 7 0.79 25.92 -6.44
CA LYS A 7 0.78 24.64 -7.18
C LYS A 7 -0.38 23.70 -6.82
N THR A 8 -1.08 23.97 -5.71
CA THR A 8 -2.24 23.17 -5.27
C THR A 8 -3.57 23.86 -5.61
N SER A 9 -3.54 25.08 -6.09
CA SER A 9 -4.71 25.96 -6.15
C SER A 9 -5.63 25.78 -7.35
N ALA A 10 -5.30 24.90 -8.32
CA ALA A 10 -6.12 24.73 -9.54
C ALA A 10 -7.51 24.13 -9.26
N PHE A 11 -7.69 23.43 -8.11
CA PHE A 11 -8.94 22.77 -7.77
C PHE A 11 -9.87 23.56 -6.85
N ILE A 12 -9.38 24.66 -6.26
CA ILE A 12 -10.17 25.45 -5.29
C ILE A 12 -10.78 26.70 -5.93
N ARG A 13 -10.62 26.87 -7.24
CA ARG A 13 -11.30 27.92 -7.97
C ARG A 13 -12.68 27.42 -8.41
N LEU A 14 -13.72 27.76 -7.65
CA LEU A 14 -15.10 27.60 -8.13
C LEU A 14 -15.41 28.71 -9.14
N TYR A 15 -15.90 28.30 -10.29
CA TYR A 15 -16.40 29.21 -11.29
C TYR A 15 -17.71 29.85 -10.81
N ASP A 16 -17.79 31.16 -10.79
CA ASP A 16 -19.01 31.88 -10.52
C ASP A 16 -19.66 32.22 -11.86
N ASP A 17 -20.76 31.53 -12.17
CA ASP A 17 -21.50 31.69 -13.43
C ASP A 17 -22.06 33.12 -13.66
N LYS A 18 -22.19 33.92 -12.60
CA LYS A 18 -22.70 35.31 -12.69
C LYS A 18 -21.63 36.33 -13.00
N THR A 19 -20.41 36.09 -12.59
CA THR A 19 -19.30 37.05 -12.75
C THR A 19 -18.21 36.58 -13.75
N GLY A 20 -18.29 35.34 -14.23
CA GLY A 20 -17.25 34.73 -15.10
C GLY A 20 -15.89 34.60 -14.43
N LEU A 21 -15.81 34.76 -13.12
CA LEU A 21 -14.58 34.75 -12.34
C LEU A 21 -14.45 33.49 -11.47
N TRP A 22 -13.26 32.94 -11.41
CA TRP A 22 -12.93 31.84 -10.54
C TRP A 22 -12.75 32.33 -9.11
N LYS A 23 -13.68 31.98 -8.20
CA LYS A 23 -13.50 32.25 -6.78
C LYS A 23 -12.61 31.21 -6.13
N VAL A 24 -11.54 31.66 -5.49
CA VAL A 24 -10.73 30.84 -4.60
C VAL A 24 -11.52 30.64 -3.30
N ILE A 25 -11.96 29.41 -3.03
CA ILE A 25 -12.47 29.09 -1.70
C ILE A 25 -11.26 29.07 -0.76
N LYS A 26 -11.10 30.13 0.01
CA LYS A 26 -10.24 30.12 1.18
C LYS A 26 -10.88 29.22 2.23
N GLN A 27 -10.11 28.22 2.67
CA GLN A 27 -10.27 27.53 3.94
C GLN A 27 -11.30 26.41 4.02
N ASP A 28 -10.85 25.21 3.67
CA ASP A 28 -11.12 24.09 4.54
C ASP A 28 -9.92 23.11 4.46
N ARG A 29 -9.13 23.04 5.52
CA ARG A 29 -8.00 22.10 5.60
C ARG A 29 -8.47 20.64 5.46
N GLU A 30 -9.70 20.35 5.89
CA GLU A 30 -10.30 19.02 5.74
C GLU A 30 -10.68 18.72 4.30
N ALA A 31 -11.29 19.68 3.59
CA ALA A 31 -11.62 19.52 2.18
C ALA A 31 -10.37 19.30 1.31
N LEU A 32 -9.27 20.01 1.62
CA LEU A 32 -7.99 19.81 0.94
C LEU A 32 -7.38 18.43 1.21
N LYS A 33 -7.44 17.95 2.45
CA LYS A 33 -6.98 16.59 2.79
C LYS A 33 -7.81 15.54 2.06
N SER A 34 -9.13 15.70 2.04
CA SER A 34 -10.05 14.79 1.35
C SER A 34 -9.80 14.78 -0.16
N LEU A 35 -9.53 15.92 -0.77
CA LEU A 35 -9.20 16.01 -2.20
C LEU A 35 -7.89 15.27 -2.53
N ASN A 36 -6.85 15.45 -1.72
CA ASN A 36 -5.58 14.73 -1.91
C ASN A 36 -5.75 13.20 -1.80
N VAL A 37 -6.57 12.73 -0.86
CA VAL A 37 -6.89 11.30 -0.72
C VAL A 37 -7.60 10.78 -1.97
N ILE A 38 -8.55 11.54 -2.51
CA ILE A 38 -9.29 11.19 -3.73
C ILE A 38 -8.34 11.16 -4.94
N GLU A 39 -7.48 12.17 -5.10
CA GLU A 39 -6.49 12.21 -6.19
C GLU A 39 -5.56 11.00 -6.14
N GLU A 40 -5.00 10.68 -4.98
CA GLU A 40 -4.14 9.52 -4.80
C GLU A 40 -4.86 8.20 -5.11
N ALA A 41 -6.12 8.06 -4.69
CA ALA A 41 -6.92 6.88 -4.97
C ALA A 41 -7.17 6.71 -6.48
N LEU A 42 -7.55 7.77 -7.19
CA LEU A 42 -7.77 7.74 -8.63
C LEU A 42 -6.49 7.41 -9.40
N MET A 43 -5.34 7.96 -8.97
CA MET A 43 -4.05 7.62 -9.56
C MET A 43 -3.65 6.16 -9.30
N LYS A 44 -3.90 5.63 -8.11
CA LYS A 44 -3.73 4.19 -7.80
C LYS A 44 -4.64 3.31 -8.64
N LEU A 45 -5.83 3.78 -8.99
CA LEU A 45 -6.75 3.09 -9.89
C LEU A 45 -6.36 3.19 -11.37
N GLY A 46 -5.33 3.97 -11.70
CA GLY A 46 -4.68 3.99 -13.01
C GLY A 46 -5.00 5.20 -13.88
N LEU A 47 -5.44 6.31 -13.28
CA LEU A 47 -5.47 7.59 -13.95
C LEU A 47 -4.11 8.29 -13.83
N SER A 48 -3.68 8.97 -14.88
CA SER A 48 -2.57 9.90 -14.80
C SER A 48 -2.96 11.17 -14.02
N LYS A 49 -1.98 11.93 -13.58
CA LYS A 49 -2.21 13.17 -12.84
C LYS A 49 -3.13 14.16 -13.58
N ASN A 50 -2.93 14.31 -14.90
CA ASN A 50 -3.74 15.23 -15.71
C ASN A 50 -5.15 14.67 -15.98
N GLU A 51 -5.30 13.35 -16.20
CA GLU A 51 -6.61 12.71 -16.31
C GLU A 51 -7.42 12.88 -15.01
N THR A 52 -6.79 12.67 -13.85
CA THR A 52 -7.41 12.89 -12.55
C THR A 52 -7.91 14.32 -12.38
N LYS A 53 -7.08 15.33 -12.76
CA LYS A 53 -7.48 16.74 -12.69
C LYS A 53 -8.67 17.05 -13.59
N VAL A 54 -8.63 16.61 -14.86
CA VAL A 54 -9.71 16.86 -15.81
C VAL A 54 -11.01 16.19 -15.36
N TYR A 55 -10.95 14.95 -14.90
CA TYR A 55 -12.11 14.25 -14.41
C TYR A 55 -12.73 14.93 -13.19
N LEU A 56 -11.93 15.24 -12.17
CA LEU A 56 -12.41 15.89 -10.95
C LEU A 56 -12.96 17.29 -11.22
N PHE A 57 -12.36 18.03 -12.13
CA PHE A 57 -12.88 19.33 -12.58
C PHE A 57 -14.28 19.17 -13.15
N LEU A 58 -14.48 18.31 -14.12
CA LEU A 58 -15.79 18.05 -14.72
C LEU A 58 -16.81 17.51 -13.73
N ALA A 59 -16.41 16.61 -12.84
CA ALA A 59 -17.28 16.05 -11.81
C ALA A 59 -17.77 17.09 -10.80
N ARG A 60 -17.06 18.20 -10.64
CA ARG A 60 -17.41 19.32 -9.72
C ARG A 60 -18.13 20.46 -10.39
N VAL A 61 -17.76 20.80 -11.62
CA VAL A 61 -18.25 21.98 -12.30
C VAL A 61 -19.39 21.66 -13.28
N GLY A 62 -19.60 20.37 -13.58
CA GLY A 62 -20.58 19.94 -14.55
C GLY A 62 -20.04 19.99 -16.01
N GLU A 63 -20.96 20.06 -16.96
CA GLU A 63 -20.61 20.05 -18.38
C GLU A 63 -19.82 21.30 -18.81
N LYS A 64 -18.72 21.09 -19.57
CA LYS A 64 -17.85 22.16 -20.06
C LYS A 64 -17.30 21.83 -21.45
N LYS A 65 -16.94 22.88 -22.20
CA LYS A 65 -16.21 22.78 -23.47
C LYS A 65 -14.74 22.45 -23.20
N ALA A 66 -14.08 21.79 -24.15
CA ALA A 66 -12.67 21.50 -24.04
C ALA A 66 -11.78 22.76 -23.88
N SER A 67 -12.18 23.88 -24.47
CA SER A 67 -11.48 25.17 -24.32
C SER A 67 -11.54 25.70 -22.89
N GLU A 68 -12.71 25.61 -22.25
CA GLU A 68 -12.90 26.06 -20.85
C GLU A 68 -12.11 25.19 -19.87
N ILE A 69 -12.05 23.86 -20.12
CA ILE A 69 -11.23 22.92 -19.34
C ILE A 69 -9.75 23.21 -19.50
N SER A 70 -9.30 23.43 -20.74
CA SER A 70 -7.92 23.76 -21.08
C SER A 70 -7.44 25.02 -20.34
N GLU A 71 -8.25 26.07 -20.40
CA GLU A 71 -7.97 27.34 -19.72
C GLU A 71 -7.97 27.20 -18.20
N ALA A 72 -9.01 26.58 -17.63
CA ALA A 72 -9.16 26.38 -16.19
C ALA A 72 -8.02 25.60 -15.56
N LEU A 73 -7.53 24.56 -16.24
CA LEU A 73 -6.49 23.67 -15.73
C LEU A 73 -5.08 24.02 -16.24
N SER A 74 -4.95 25.09 -17.04
CA SER A 74 -3.68 25.51 -17.68
C SER A 74 -3.03 24.35 -18.45
N LEU A 75 -3.83 23.61 -19.22
CA LEU A 75 -3.39 22.53 -20.08
C LEU A 75 -3.39 22.98 -21.56
N HIS A 76 -2.53 22.38 -22.39
CA HIS A 76 -2.60 22.62 -23.83
C HIS A 76 -3.89 22.05 -24.41
N ARG A 77 -4.49 22.75 -25.38
CA ARG A 77 -5.74 22.36 -26.04
C ARG A 77 -5.70 20.93 -26.60
N THR A 78 -4.63 20.61 -27.31
CA THR A 78 -4.43 19.29 -27.91
C THR A 78 -4.36 18.17 -26.84
N GLU A 79 -3.66 18.45 -25.74
CA GLU A 79 -3.57 17.52 -24.60
C GLU A 79 -4.94 17.34 -23.94
N THR A 80 -5.70 18.42 -23.72
CA THR A 80 -7.04 18.37 -23.14
C THR A 80 -7.97 17.49 -23.95
N TYR A 81 -8.00 17.63 -25.28
CA TYR A 81 -8.80 16.76 -26.16
C TYR A 81 -8.35 15.29 -26.07
N ARG A 82 -7.06 15.03 -26.05
CA ARG A 82 -6.54 13.67 -25.89
C ARG A 82 -6.99 13.05 -24.57
N ILE A 83 -6.86 13.79 -23.47
CA ILE A 83 -7.30 13.33 -22.14
C ILE A 83 -8.80 13.08 -22.12
N LEU A 84 -9.62 13.99 -22.65
CA LEU A 84 -11.07 13.81 -22.71
C LEU A 84 -11.47 12.57 -23.48
N ARG A 85 -10.84 12.31 -24.64
CA ARG A 85 -11.07 11.07 -25.42
C ARG A 85 -10.63 9.81 -24.68
N ASP A 86 -9.51 9.86 -23.94
CA ASP A 86 -9.03 8.73 -23.18
C ASP A 86 -9.95 8.43 -21.98
N LEU A 87 -10.46 9.47 -21.31
CA LEU A 87 -11.50 9.33 -20.27
C LEU A 87 -12.84 8.84 -20.82
N GLU A 88 -13.21 9.29 -22.01
CA GLU A 88 -14.45 8.84 -22.70
C GLU A 88 -14.36 7.36 -23.08
N LYS A 89 -13.25 6.89 -23.63
CA LYS A 89 -13.01 5.46 -23.90
C LYS A 89 -13.11 4.58 -22.66
N ARG A 90 -12.77 5.15 -21.49
CA ARG A 90 -12.87 4.46 -20.19
C ARG A 90 -14.27 4.58 -19.57
N GLY A 91 -15.20 5.32 -20.17
CA GLY A 91 -16.55 5.55 -19.64
C GLY A 91 -16.60 6.51 -18.45
N LEU A 92 -15.53 7.30 -18.22
CA LEU A 92 -15.44 8.26 -17.12
C LEU A 92 -15.92 9.66 -17.49
N VAL A 93 -16.01 9.95 -18.78
CA VAL A 93 -16.52 11.19 -19.35
C VAL A 93 -17.37 10.83 -20.56
N SER A 94 -18.41 11.62 -20.83
CA SER A 94 -19.25 11.51 -22.02
C SER A 94 -19.28 12.83 -22.77
N SER A 95 -19.33 12.77 -24.10
CA SER A 95 -19.56 13.94 -24.94
C SER A 95 -21.07 14.22 -25.05
N VAL A 96 -21.42 15.49 -24.87
CA VAL A 96 -22.79 15.98 -25.10
C VAL A 96 -22.80 16.65 -26.49
N PHE A 97 -23.62 16.09 -27.39
CA PHE A 97 -23.72 16.57 -28.78
C PHE A 97 -24.47 17.89 -28.89
N GLU A 98 -23.82 18.96 -28.43
CA GLU A 98 -24.25 20.32 -28.62
C GLU A 98 -23.24 21.08 -29.53
N LYS A 99 -23.66 22.14 -30.13
CA LYS A 99 -22.75 23.05 -30.85
C LYS A 99 -22.51 24.29 -29.99
N PRO A 100 -21.29 24.45 -29.42
CA PRO A 100 -20.09 23.63 -29.48
C PRO A 100 -20.12 22.41 -28.56
N LEU A 101 -19.34 21.35 -28.92
CA LEU A 101 -19.22 20.09 -28.17
C LEU A 101 -18.83 20.31 -26.71
N LYS A 102 -19.59 19.75 -25.80
CA LYS A 102 -19.33 19.77 -24.35
C LYS A 102 -19.04 18.37 -23.83
N PHE A 103 -18.42 18.30 -22.68
CA PHE A 103 -18.07 17.08 -21.98
C PHE A 103 -18.62 17.10 -20.56
N ILE A 104 -19.12 15.96 -20.09
CA ILE A 104 -19.64 15.76 -18.73
C ILE A 104 -19.00 14.55 -18.10
N ALA A 105 -18.65 14.63 -16.81
CA ALA A 105 -18.12 13.48 -16.08
C ALA A 105 -19.22 12.51 -15.68
N THR A 106 -18.90 11.23 -15.72
CA THR A 106 -19.68 10.19 -15.05
C THR A 106 -19.71 10.45 -13.55
N PRO A 107 -20.84 10.26 -12.85
CA PRO A 107 -20.91 10.43 -11.40
C PRO A 107 -19.79 9.71 -10.68
N PHE A 108 -19.23 10.34 -9.63
CA PHE A 108 -17.99 9.88 -8.98
C PHE A 108 -18.07 8.44 -8.49
N GLU A 109 -19.17 8.06 -7.85
CA GLU A 109 -19.42 6.71 -7.35
C GLU A 109 -19.30 5.67 -8.50
N ARG A 110 -20.02 5.91 -9.60
CA ARG A 110 -19.98 5.03 -10.77
C ARG A 110 -18.60 4.99 -11.45
N ALA A 111 -17.89 6.09 -11.45
CA ALA A 111 -16.53 6.15 -12.00
C ALA A 111 -15.55 5.29 -11.20
N ILE A 112 -15.65 5.31 -9.87
CA ILE A 112 -14.87 4.43 -8.99
C ILE A 112 -15.18 2.97 -9.29
N ASP A 113 -16.47 2.60 -9.43
CA ASP A 113 -16.87 1.23 -9.76
C ASP A 113 -16.27 0.77 -11.10
N ILE A 114 -16.37 1.60 -12.15
CA ILE A 114 -15.79 1.31 -13.47
C ILE A 114 -14.28 1.06 -13.37
N LEU A 115 -13.57 1.89 -12.62
CA LEU A 115 -12.11 1.76 -12.46
C LEU A 115 -11.73 0.49 -11.70
N ILE A 116 -12.45 0.17 -10.62
CA ILE A 116 -12.24 -1.05 -9.83
C ILE A 116 -12.52 -2.29 -10.68
N GLU A 117 -13.67 -2.33 -11.37
CA GLU A 117 -14.05 -3.44 -12.24
C GLU A 117 -13.03 -3.65 -13.37
N THR A 118 -12.56 -2.57 -13.99
CA THR A 118 -11.52 -2.64 -15.02
C THR A 118 -10.24 -3.27 -14.49
N LYS A 119 -9.84 -2.92 -13.25
CA LYS A 119 -8.67 -3.52 -12.60
C LYS A 119 -8.87 -5.00 -12.28
N LYS A 120 -10.04 -5.37 -11.77
CA LYS A 120 -10.39 -6.77 -11.50
C LYS A 120 -10.33 -7.62 -12.76
N LEU A 121 -10.92 -7.13 -13.87
CA LEU A 121 -10.88 -7.81 -15.15
C LEU A 121 -9.44 -8.00 -15.67
N LYS A 122 -8.59 -6.97 -15.58
CA LYS A 122 -7.18 -7.08 -15.97
C LYS A 122 -6.43 -8.10 -15.13
N LEU A 123 -6.67 -8.11 -13.81
CA LEU A 123 -6.07 -9.09 -12.90
C LEU A 123 -6.49 -10.51 -13.28
N LYS A 124 -7.79 -10.74 -13.46
CA LYS A 124 -8.34 -12.05 -13.88
C LYS A 124 -7.74 -12.54 -15.19
N MET A 125 -7.57 -11.63 -16.18
CA MET A 125 -6.93 -11.99 -17.45
C MET A 125 -5.45 -12.39 -17.28
N LEU A 126 -4.72 -11.73 -16.36
CA LEU A 126 -3.34 -12.08 -16.05
C LEU A 126 -3.25 -13.41 -15.30
N GLU A 127 -4.16 -13.66 -14.37
CA GLU A 127 -4.26 -14.94 -13.65
C GLU A 127 -4.52 -16.11 -14.63
N GLN A 128 -5.44 -15.95 -15.57
CA GLN A 128 -5.71 -16.96 -16.62
C GLN A 128 -4.51 -17.21 -17.54
N LYS A 129 -3.65 -16.20 -17.74
CA LYS A 129 -2.42 -16.34 -18.54
C LYS A 129 -1.24 -16.92 -17.76
N LYS A 130 -1.33 -16.96 -16.43
CA LYS A 130 -0.21 -17.35 -15.56
C LYS A 130 0.35 -18.74 -15.94
N GLU A 131 -0.51 -19.72 -16.08
CA GLU A 131 -0.09 -21.09 -16.44
C GLU A 131 0.64 -21.13 -17.78
N LYS A 132 0.08 -20.49 -18.81
CA LYS A 132 0.72 -20.40 -20.12
C LYS A 132 2.09 -19.68 -20.09
N LEU A 133 2.21 -18.67 -19.23
CA LEU A 133 3.50 -17.97 -19.04
C LEU A 133 4.51 -18.86 -18.33
N LEU A 134 4.08 -19.67 -17.36
CA LEU A 134 4.93 -20.63 -16.67
C LEU A 134 5.40 -21.74 -17.63
N ASP A 135 4.48 -22.28 -18.45
CA ASP A 135 4.82 -23.27 -19.48
C ASP A 135 5.84 -22.71 -20.49
N ALA A 136 5.57 -21.50 -20.98
CA ALA A 136 6.51 -20.83 -21.89
C ALA A 136 7.89 -20.57 -21.23
N TRP A 137 7.92 -20.26 -19.95
CA TRP A 137 9.16 -20.08 -19.19
C TRP A 137 9.97 -21.38 -19.09
N LEU A 138 9.28 -22.51 -18.89
CA LEU A 138 9.94 -23.83 -18.81
C LEU A 138 10.57 -24.27 -20.13
N LEU A 139 10.09 -23.76 -21.27
CA LEU A 139 10.66 -24.02 -22.60
C LEU A 139 11.94 -23.22 -22.88
N ILE A 140 12.24 -22.20 -22.07
CA ILE A 140 13.49 -21.44 -22.22
C ILE A 140 14.64 -22.27 -21.66
N PRO A 141 15.65 -22.60 -22.49
CA PRO A 141 16.82 -23.37 -22.02
C PRO A 141 17.49 -22.64 -20.85
N ARG A 142 17.69 -23.36 -19.75
CA ARG A 142 18.49 -22.87 -18.63
C ARG A 142 19.94 -23.24 -18.88
N PRO A 143 20.89 -22.30 -18.74
CA PRO A 143 22.27 -22.68 -18.64
C PRO A 143 22.42 -23.61 -17.43
N GLU A 144 23.12 -24.73 -17.59
CA GLU A 144 23.48 -25.62 -16.49
C GLU A 144 24.51 -24.93 -15.58
N PHE A 145 24.01 -24.07 -14.71
CA PHE A 145 24.78 -23.63 -13.55
C PHE A 145 24.35 -24.50 -12.38
N GLU A 146 25.28 -25.17 -11.75
CA GLU A 146 25.05 -25.65 -10.39
C GLU A 146 24.61 -24.47 -9.54
N VAL A 147 23.36 -24.49 -9.10
CA VAL A 147 22.83 -23.48 -8.19
C VAL A 147 23.36 -23.84 -6.81
N GLU A 148 24.64 -23.52 -6.55
CA GLU A 148 25.07 -23.39 -5.18
C GLU A 148 24.06 -22.46 -4.49
N LYS A 149 23.56 -22.83 -3.30
CA LYS A 149 22.72 -21.95 -2.45
C LYS A 149 23.55 -20.71 -2.15
N LYS A 150 23.52 -19.71 -3.03
CA LYS A 150 24.25 -18.46 -2.80
C LYS A 150 23.62 -17.74 -1.64
N GLU A 151 24.45 -17.40 -0.67
CA GLU A 151 24.08 -16.51 0.41
C GLU A 151 23.83 -15.10 -0.17
N VAL A 152 22.66 -14.58 0.08
CA VAL A 152 22.19 -13.30 -0.50
C VAL A 152 21.82 -12.34 0.61
N PHE A 153 22.24 -11.10 0.45
CA PHE A 153 21.79 -9.96 1.22
C PHE A 153 21.03 -9.01 0.29
N GLN A 154 19.74 -8.84 0.52
CA GLN A 154 18.90 -7.96 -0.29
C GLN A 154 18.34 -6.84 0.57
N ILE A 155 18.57 -5.59 0.16
CA ILE A 155 17.95 -4.42 0.78
C ILE A 155 16.63 -4.15 0.06
N LEU A 156 15.55 -4.06 0.83
CA LEU A 156 14.20 -3.77 0.38
C LEU A 156 13.83 -2.34 0.80
N GLU A 157 13.32 -1.53 -0.13
CA GLU A 157 12.93 -0.16 0.14
C GLU A 157 11.43 0.06 -0.12
N GLY A 158 10.74 0.52 0.91
CA GLY A 158 9.31 0.81 0.88
C GLY A 158 8.44 -0.33 1.37
N ASP A 159 7.32 0.03 1.98
CA ASP A 159 6.41 -0.92 2.64
C ASP A 159 5.88 -1.99 1.65
N GLU A 160 5.61 -1.62 0.40
CA GLU A 160 5.09 -2.54 -0.61
C GLU A 160 6.07 -3.70 -0.92
N GLN A 161 7.37 -3.40 -1.12
CA GLN A 161 8.38 -4.43 -1.37
C GLN A 161 8.59 -5.34 -0.16
N ILE A 162 8.56 -4.75 1.03
CA ILE A 162 8.69 -5.48 2.29
C ILE A 162 7.50 -6.41 2.50
N ASP A 163 6.29 -5.92 2.28
CA ASP A 163 5.06 -6.73 2.42
C ASP A 163 4.99 -7.86 1.37
N LEU A 164 5.43 -7.61 0.13
CA LEU A 164 5.55 -8.64 -0.90
C LEU A 164 6.54 -9.73 -0.47
N LYS A 165 7.73 -9.34 0.02
CA LYS A 165 8.74 -10.30 0.48
C LYS A 165 8.27 -11.08 1.71
N ALA A 166 7.61 -10.44 2.67
CA ALA A 166 7.05 -11.12 3.82
C ALA A 166 5.99 -12.16 3.41
N ASN A 167 5.10 -11.81 2.47
CA ASN A 167 4.12 -12.77 1.93
C ASN A 167 4.78 -13.91 1.13
N GLU A 168 5.85 -13.63 0.38
CA GLU A 168 6.63 -14.64 -0.32
C GLU A 168 7.25 -15.65 0.66
N ILE A 169 7.87 -15.18 1.74
CA ILE A 169 8.41 -16.03 2.81
C ILE A 169 7.29 -16.88 3.43
N LEU A 170 6.16 -16.28 3.81
CA LEU A 170 5.01 -17.01 4.36
C LEU A 170 4.54 -18.15 3.45
N SER A 171 4.50 -17.91 2.14
CA SER A 171 4.02 -18.91 1.18
C SER A 171 4.95 -20.10 1.02
N ARG A 172 6.23 -19.99 1.43
CA ARG A 172 7.25 -21.01 1.34
C ARG A 172 7.59 -21.66 2.68
N THR A 173 7.13 -21.08 3.80
CA THR A 173 7.37 -21.61 5.14
C THR A 173 6.70 -22.97 5.30
N GLU A 174 7.47 -23.99 5.67
CA GLU A 174 6.99 -25.35 5.84
C GLU A 174 6.93 -25.77 7.32
N GLU A 175 7.98 -25.51 8.09
CA GLU A 175 8.12 -26.01 9.47
C GLU A 175 7.76 -24.97 10.54
N GLU A 176 8.45 -23.84 10.54
CA GLU A 176 8.36 -22.87 11.64
C GLU A 176 8.50 -21.44 11.15
N ILE A 177 7.71 -20.54 11.68
CA ILE A 177 7.90 -19.11 11.53
C ILE A 177 7.90 -18.40 12.88
N CYS A 178 8.94 -17.59 13.11
CA CYS A 178 9.13 -16.79 14.30
C CYS A 178 9.08 -15.30 13.94
N ILE A 179 8.20 -14.54 14.56
CA ILE A 179 8.03 -13.12 14.26
C ILE A 179 8.08 -12.29 15.55
N PHE A 180 8.93 -11.26 15.55
CA PHE A 180 8.90 -10.22 16.57
C PHE A 180 8.22 -8.97 16.01
N LEU A 181 7.25 -8.45 16.74
CA LEU A 181 6.39 -7.32 16.37
C LEU A 181 6.59 -6.15 17.32
N THR A 182 6.87 -4.99 16.77
CA THR A 182 6.78 -3.73 17.54
C THR A 182 5.33 -3.26 17.66
N GLU A 183 5.06 -2.33 18.56
CA GLU A 183 3.74 -1.70 18.70
C GLU A 183 3.15 -1.19 17.37
N ASN A 184 3.99 -0.61 16.53
CA ASN A 184 3.57 -0.07 15.25
C ASN A 184 3.28 -1.17 14.21
N ASP A 185 3.98 -2.31 14.29
CA ASP A 185 3.82 -3.41 13.36
C ASP A 185 2.52 -4.16 13.60
N VAL A 186 2.15 -4.38 14.86
CA VAL A 186 0.93 -5.12 15.22
C VAL A 186 -0.30 -4.47 14.57
N GLY A 187 -0.47 -3.15 14.72
CA GLY A 187 -1.60 -2.44 14.11
C GLY A 187 -1.60 -2.49 12.59
N ARG A 188 -0.44 -2.29 11.94
CA ARG A 188 -0.30 -2.32 10.49
C ARG A 188 -0.63 -3.72 9.93
N LEU A 189 -0.06 -4.75 10.53
CA LEU A 189 -0.23 -6.14 10.08
C LEU A 189 -1.65 -6.66 10.35
N TYR A 190 -2.30 -6.19 11.41
CA TYR A 190 -3.71 -6.45 11.65
C TYR A 190 -4.59 -5.93 10.49
N HIS A 191 -4.42 -4.66 10.12
CA HIS A 191 -5.22 -4.05 9.06
C HIS A 191 -4.91 -4.58 7.65
N SER A 192 -3.73 -5.16 7.42
CA SER A 192 -3.37 -5.77 6.13
C SER A 192 -3.87 -7.21 5.95
N GLY A 193 -4.45 -7.81 6.99
CA GLY A 193 -4.83 -9.23 6.99
C GLY A 193 -3.64 -10.19 7.06
N PHE A 194 -2.45 -9.69 7.38
CA PHE A 194 -1.25 -10.54 7.49
C PHE A 194 -1.32 -11.49 8.68
N LEU A 195 -1.88 -11.03 9.80
CA LEU A 195 -2.05 -11.87 11.00
C LEU A 195 -3.06 -13.01 10.78
N ASP A 196 -4.08 -12.79 9.96
CA ASP A 196 -5.04 -13.85 9.58
C ASP A 196 -4.36 -14.95 8.78
N LYS A 197 -3.40 -14.59 7.89
CA LYS A 197 -2.60 -15.57 7.14
C LYS A 197 -1.70 -16.41 8.04
N LEU A 198 -1.15 -15.83 9.11
CA LEU A 198 -0.36 -16.57 10.10
C LEU A 198 -1.21 -17.58 10.85
N GLU A 199 -2.42 -17.23 11.24
CA GLU A 199 -3.36 -18.17 11.86
C GLU A 199 -3.74 -19.29 10.88
N GLU A 200 -3.98 -18.97 9.61
CA GLU A 200 -4.24 -19.98 8.59
C GLU A 200 -3.04 -20.92 8.37
N LEU A 201 -1.82 -20.40 8.37
CA LEU A 201 -0.59 -21.17 8.24
C LEU A 201 -0.44 -22.14 9.43
N SER A 202 -0.67 -21.63 10.65
CA SER A 202 -0.63 -22.46 11.85
C SER A 202 -1.68 -23.55 11.84
N ARG A 203 -2.90 -23.26 11.35
CA ARG A 203 -3.95 -24.27 11.18
C ARG A 203 -3.57 -25.39 10.21
N LYS A 204 -2.68 -25.11 9.25
CA LYS A 204 -2.15 -26.11 8.32
C LYS A 204 -1.03 -26.98 8.90
N GLY A 205 -0.59 -26.70 10.13
CA GLY A 205 0.40 -27.49 10.86
C GLY A 205 1.77 -26.83 11.00
N THR A 206 2.00 -25.67 10.42
CA THR A 206 3.25 -24.91 10.58
C THR A 206 3.30 -24.30 11.99
N SER A 207 4.45 -24.40 12.65
CA SER A 207 4.67 -23.75 13.97
C SER A 207 4.78 -22.24 13.82
N VAL A 208 3.81 -21.50 14.34
CA VAL A 208 3.80 -20.02 14.29
C VAL A 208 4.01 -19.44 15.69
N LYS A 209 5.11 -18.70 15.87
CA LYS A 209 5.47 -18.06 17.14
C LYS A 209 5.52 -16.55 16.99
N LEU A 210 4.62 -15.85 17.65
CA LEU A 210 4.53 -14.39 17.63
C LEU A 210 4.97 -13.81 18.97
N LEU A 211 5.95 -12.92 18.93
CA LEU A 211 6.44 -12.20 20.09
C LEU A 211 6.18 -10.70 19.86
N ALA A 212 5.41 -10.07 20.73
CA ALA A 212 5.12 -8.64 20.62
C ALA A 212 5.72 -7.84 21.77
N SER A 213 6.26 -6.66 21.49
CA SER A 213 6.65 -5.71 22.53
C SER A 213 5.44 -5.28 23.35
N LYS A 214 5.61 -5.18 24.68
CA LYS A 214 4.52 -4.82 25.61
C LYS A 214 4.10 -3.36 25.39
N SER A 215 2.89 -3.17 24.91
CA SER A 215 2.22 -1.88 24.82
C SER A 215 0.70 -2.05 24.90
N PRO A 216 -0.06 -0.99 25.26
CA PRO A 216 -1.52 -1.05 25.24
C PRO A 216 -2.09 -1.45 23.88
N LYS A 217 -1.46 -0.99 22.78
CA LYS A 217 -1.88 -1.35 21.43
C LYS A 217 -1.59 -2.80 21.09
N SER A 218 -0.40 -3.31 21.43
CA SER A 218 -0.03 -4.70 21.18
C SER A 218 -0.97 -5.65 21.92
N ILE A 219 -1.27 -5.36 23.19
CA ILE A 219 -2.22 -6.14 23.98
C ILE A 219 -3.60 -6.13 23.32
N PHE A 220 -4.13 -4.96 22.99
CA PHE A 220 -5.44 -4.81 22.36
C PHE A 220 -5.58 -5.62 21.06
N PHE A 221 -4.62 -5.51 20.15
CA PHE A 221 -4.69 -6.21 18.87
C PHE A 221 -4.48 -7.71 19.01
N MET A 222 -3.58 -8.16 19.89
CA MET A 222 -3.37 -9.58 20.15
C MET A 222 -4.61 -10.25 20.76
N GLU A 223 -5.30 -9.57 21.69
CA GLU A 223 -6.59 -10.03 22.22
C GLU A 223 -7.66 -10.10 21.13
N LYS A 224 -7.73 -9.07 20.29
CA LYS A 224 -8.75 -8.98 19.23
C LYS A 224 -8.60 -10.06 18.16
N MET A 225 -7.36 -10.47 17.85
CA MET A 225 -7.08 -11.55 16.87
C MET A 225 -7.57 -12.92 17.35
N ASN A 226 -7.62 -13.14 18.68
CA ASN A 226 -8.07 -14.41 19.27
C ASN A 226 -7.44 -15.65 18.59
N PHE A 227 -6.11 -15.66 18.49
CA PHE A 227 -5.36 -16.77 17.91
C PHE A 227 -5.70 -18.10 18.57
N GLN A 228 -6.06 -19.11 17.79
CA GLN A 228 -6.42 -20.44 18.28
C GLN A 228 -5.29 -21.46 18.07
N HIS A 229 -4.49 -21.28 17.02
CA HIS A 229 -3.44 -22.21 16.63
C HIS A 229 -2.06 -21.55 16.73
N ALA A 230 -1.93 -20.28 16.36
CA ALA A 230 -0.66 -19.57 16.45
C ALA A 230 -0.33 -19.23 17.92
N GLU A 231 0.88 -19.57 18.34
CA GLU A 231 1.35 -19.20 19.68
C GLU A 231 1.79 -17.74 19.69
N HIS A 232 1.34 -17.00 20.68
CA HIS A 232 1.72 -15.60 20.87
C HIS A 232 2.08 -15.30 22.32
N ARG A 233 3.04 -14.40 22.50
CA ARG A 233 3.50 -13.94 23.81
C ARG A 233 3.84 -12.45 23.77
N ILE A 234 3.81 -11.82 24.93
CA ILE A 234 4.19 -10.42 25.10
C ILE A 234 5.48 -10.37 25.92
N VAL A 235 6.40 -9.52 25.51
CA VAL A 235 7.68 -9.33 26.16
C VAL A 235 7.95 -7.87 26.46
N GLU A 236 8.55 -7.60 27.62
CA GLU A 236 9.02 -6.26 27.99
C GLU A 236 10.44 -6.06 27.47
N VAL A 237 10.55 -5.66 26.21
CA VAL A 237 11.83 -5.34 25.56
C VAL A 237 11.62 -4.15 24.64
N ASP A 238 12.49 -3.17 24.78
CA ASP A 238 12.55 -1.98 23.93
C ASP A 238 13.58 -2.15 22.81
N ASP A 239 13.45 -1.35 21.76
CA ASP A 239 14.41 -1.21 20.66
C ASP A 239 14.70 -2.45 19.80
N ILE A 240 13.90 -3.52 19.89
CA ILE A 240 13.98 -4.61 18.93
C ILE A 240 13.09 -4.27 17.73
N PRO A 241 13.66 -4.18 16.52
CA PRO A 241 12.87 -3.93 15.32
C PRO A 241 12.07 -5.18 14.90
N PHE A 242 11.15 -5.00 13.95
CA PHE A 242 10.46 -6.12 13.31
C PHE A 242 11.47 -7.15 12.78
N LEU A 243 11.22 -8.39 13.12
CA LEU A 243 12.04 -9.53 12.77
C LEU A 243 11.12 -10.68 12.36
N MET A 244 11.42 -11.34 11.24
CA MET A 244 10.71 -12.53 10.77
C MET A 244 11.73 -13.58 10.33
N ILE A 245 11.67 -14.77 10.91
CA ILE A 245 12.55 -15.89 10.61
C ILE A 245 11.69 -17.07 10.17
N SER A 246 11.97 -17.62 9.01
CA SER A 246 11.30 -18.80 8.44
C SER A 246 12.24 -19.98 8.37
N ASP A 247 11.79 -21.12 8.87
CA ASP A 247 12.46 -22.45 8.81
C ASP A 247 13.94 -22.42 9.25
N ARG A 248 14.33 -21.37 10.00
CA ARG A 248 15.70 -21.08 10.42
C ARG A 248 16.67 -20.83 9.25
N GLU A 249 16.14 -20.66 8.04
CA GLU A 249 16.91 -20.46 6.81
C GLU A 249 16.79 -19.05 6.24
N GLU A 250 15.66 -18.38 6.41
CA GLU A 250 15.42 -17.04 5.87
C GLU A 250 15.12 -16.03 6.98
N LEU A 251 15.63 -14.83 6.79
CA LEU A 251 15.48 -13.70 7.71
C LEU A 251 14.98 -12.48 6.96
N LEU A 252 13.93 -11.84 7.46
CA LEU A 252 13.51 -10.50 7.09
C LEU A 252 13.59 -9.61 8.34
N PHE A 253 14.39 -8.55 8.26
CA PHE A 253 14.72 -7.70 9.38
C PHE A 253 14.57 -6.23 9.02
N LEU A 254 13.81 -5.47 9.80
CA LEU A 254 13.58 -4.06 9.56
C LEU A 254 14.79 -3.24 10.05
N LEU A 255 15.49 -2.57 9.14
CA LEU A 255 16.68 -1.76 9.46
C LEU A 255 16.32 -0.36 9.94
N LYS A 256 15.34 0.26 9.30
CA LYS A 256 14.94 1.64 9.61
C LYS A 256 13.46 1.84 9.33
N ARG A 257 12.77 2.40 10.34
CA ARG A 257 11.41 2.89 10.17
C ARG A 257 11.40 4.41 10.33
N ASN A 258 10.78 5.08 9.40
CA ASN A 258 10.73 6.53 9.45
C ASN A 258 9.66 7.02 10.42
N GLY A 259 10.09 7.43 11.61
CA GLY A 259 9.23 8.01 12.64
C GLY A 259 9.74 9.29 13.28
N ASN A 260 11.01 9.64 13.18
CA ASN A 260 11.55 10.84 13.81
C ASN A 260 11.81 11.96 12.80
N LYS A 261 10.93 12.95 12.81
CA LYS A 261 11.09 14.22 12.11
C LYS A 261 12.19 15.04 12.79
N THR A 262 13.39 15.03 12.26
CA THR A 262 14.31 16.13 12.43
C THR A 262 13.99 17.22 11.40
N LEU A 263 13.85 18.45 11.86
CA LEU A 263 13.26 19.61 11.17
C LEU A 263 13.94 20.08 9.87
N ASN A 264 15.03 19.44 9.42
CA ASN A 264 15.87 19.90 8.32
C ASN A 264 15.92 19.02 7.05
N GLU A 265 15.17 17.90 6.98
CA GLU A 265 15.16 17.07 5.76
C GLU A 265 13.86 17.21 4.96
N LYS A 266 13.64 18.36 4.33
CA LYS A 266 12.41 18.72 3.60
C LYS A 266 12.19 18.00 2.27
N LYS A 267 12.99 17.00 1.83
CA LYS A 267 12.78 16.39 0.47
C LYS A 267 13.14 14.92 0.26
N ARG A 268 13.60 14.17 1.25
CA ARG A 268 13.71 12.71 1.06
C ARG A 268 12.45 12.05 1.59
N LYS A 269 11.68 11.39 0.71
CA LYS A 269 10.59 10.50 1.11
C LYS A 269 11.19 9.51 2.10
N ASN A 270 10.79 9.61 3.35
CA ASN A 270 11.12 8.66 4.38
C ASN A 270 10.63 7.27 3.91
N ARG A 271 11.54 6.38 3.52
CA ARG A 271 11.20 5.03 3.10
C ARG A 271 11.59 4.06 4.21
N THR A 272 10.69 3.16 4.54
CA THR A 272 11.00 2.00 5.36
C THR A 272 12.03 1.16 4.63
N THR A 273 13.04 0.66 5.34
CA THR A 273 14.10 -0.17 4.75
C THR A 273 14.22 -1.46 5.56
N ALA A 274 14.28 -2.59 4.87
CA ALA A 274 14.46 -3.90 5.46
C ALA A 274 15.61 -4.65 4.78
N LEU A 275 16.20 -5.57 5.51
CA LEU A 275 17.15 -6.56 5.01
C LEU A 275 16.45 -7.91 4.91
N TRP A 276 16.53 -8.55 3.75
CA TRP A 276 16.26 -9.97 3.59
C TRP A 276 17.57 -10.71 3.33
N THR A 277 17.73 -11.88 3.96
CA THR A 277 18.90 -12.74 3.75
C THR A 277 18.58 -14.19 4.07
N ASN A 278 19.31 -15.08 3.40
CA ASN A 278 19.41 -16.51 3.70
C ASN A 278 20.79 -16.88 4.29
N TYR A 279 21.54 -15.88 4.80
CA TYR A 279 22.86 -16.10 5.40
C TYR A 279 22.74 -16.87 6.71
N GLU A 280 23.21 -18.12 6.70
CA GLU A 280 22.98 -19.10 7.75
C GLU A 280 23.42 -18.63 9.15
N ILE A 281 24.62 -18.04 9.26
CA ILE A 281 25.15 -17.58 10.56
C ILE A 281 24.27 -16.49 11.18
N LEU A 282 23.84 -15.52 10.36
CA LEU A 282 22.99 -14.42 10.83
C LEU A 282 21.61 -14.92 11.24
N THR A 283 21.00 -15.75 10.41
CA THR A 283 19.68 -16.33 10.65
C THR A 283 19.67 -17.17 11.93
N LYS A 284 20.65 -18.07 12.10
CA LYS A 284 20.80 -18.87 13.32
C LYS A 284 21.08 -18.02 14.57
N THR A 285 21.85 -16.94 14.42
CA THR A 285 22.14 -16.06 15.55
C THR A 285 20.89 -15.33 16.03
N LEU A 286 20.10 -14.76 15.11
CA LEU A 286 18.87 -14.07 15.45
C LEU A 286 17.77 -15.04 15.89
N TYR A 287 17.74 -16.26 15.36
CA TYR A 287 16.86 -17.31 15.86
C TYR A 287 17.15 -17.65 17.34
N LYS A 288 18.42 -17.80 17.71
CA LYS A 288 18.82 -18.01 19.11
C LYS A 288 18.41 -16.83 20.01
N LEU A 289 18.54 -15.60 19.51
CA LEU A 289 18.06 -14.42 20.24
C LEU A 289 16.54 -14.47 20.44
N PHE A 290 15.79 -14.74 19.37
CA PHE A 290 14.34 -14.89 19.43
C PHE A 290 13.92 -15.97 20.45
N THR A 291 14.57 -17.14 20.41
CA THR A 291 14.27 -18.26 21.30
C THR A 291 14.50 -17.87 22.78
N LYS A 292 15.59 -17.15 23.09
CA LYS A 292 15.83 -16.66 24.45
C LYS A 292 14.75 -15.68 24.92
N LEU A 293 14.32 -14.76 24.04
CA LEU A 293 13.23 -13.84 24.34
C LEU A 293 11.91 -14.57 24.52
N TRP A 294 11.69 -15.58 23.70
CA TRP A 294 10.51 -16.46 23.78
C TRP A 294 10.46 -17.18 25.11
N ASP A 295 11.54 -17.78 25.54
CA ASP A 295 11.61 -18.54 26.79
C ASP A 295 11.53 -17.63 28.02
N SER A 296 12.02 -16.40 27.92
CA SER A 296 11.93 -15.40 29.00
C SER A 296 10.56 -14.70 29.08
N SER A 297 9.75 -14.79 28.01
CA SER A 297 8.44 -14.16 27.96
C SER A 297 7.38 -14.94 28.76
N CYS A 298 6.54 -14.24 29.50
CA CYS A 298 5.43 -14.88 30.21
C CYS A 298 4.31 -15.26 29.22
N LYS A 299 3.75 -16.48 29.39
CA LYS A 299 2.40 -16.77 28.89
C LYS A 299 1.42 -15.98 29.76
N GLU A 300 1.15 -14.73 29.43
CA GLU A 300 0.04 -14.02 30.04
C GLU A 300 -1.25 -14.72 29.61
N LYS A 301 -1.83 -15.52 30.51
CA LYS A 301 -3.23 -15.91 30.42
C LYS A 301 -4.03 -14.63 30.66
N ILE A 302 -4.39 -13.94 29.60
CA ILE A 302 -5.25 -12.77 29.65
C ILE A 302 -6.61 -13.26 30.15
N LYS A 303 -6.88 -13.05 31.44
CA LYS A 303 -8.20 -13.28 32.02
C LYS A 303 -9.12 -12.20 31.47
N VAL A 304 -9.93 -12.54 30.49
CA VAL A 304 -11.07 -11.73 30.07
C VAL A 304 -11.95 -11.49 31.29
N LYS A 305 -11.88 -10.31 31.89
CA LYS A 305 -12.94 -9.81 32.74
C LYS A 305 -14.05 -9.28 31.83
N VAL A 306 -14.99 -10.17 31.51
CA VAL A 306 -16.29 -9.75 30.97
C VAL A 306 -16.95 -8.91 32.06
N LYS A 307 -17.17 -7.64 31.77
CA LYS A 307 -18.12 -6.77 32.47
C LYS A 307 -19.21 -6.38 31.49
#